data_098fbef1c7ec177742b1806c5b03c3e0
#
_entry.id   098fbef1c7ec177742b1806c5b03c3e0
#
_cell.length_a   1.000
_cell.length_b   1.000
_cell.length_c   1.000
_cell.angle_alpha   90.00
_cell.angle_beta   90.00
_cell.angle_gamma   90.00
#
_symmetry.space_group_name_H-M   'P 1'
#
loop_
_entity.id
_entity.type
_entity.pdbx_description
1 polymer ?
#
loop_
_entity_poly.entity_id
_entity_poly.type
_entity_poly.pdbx_seq_one_letter_code
_entity_poly.pdbx_strand_id
1 'polypeptide(L)'
;MRYNPWLFAILAEQELIKAGVKILYGCYAVDTETGENRIHSVVVESISGRQKIRTRTVVDATGDACIAYLAGAPTETHQQGNILAAWYYSLGSEGYRLNRLGFSDVPAEEDAGRTARPLLDRRFGGLDCGEVAEMMQYSHASTLNDIRKKRRSDPSWVPTAIATMPQLRMTRRIQGEYTLDDGEMHRYFADSVGMVSDWRKRGPIYEVPFSTLYSAKVKNLIMAGRCTSVTDAMWDIMRVIPC
;
A
#
# COMPACT_ATOMS: atom_id res chain seq x y z
N MET A 1 -15.34 3.95 -10.48
CA MET A 1 -16.35 3.63 -9.43
C MET A 1 -16.13 4.57 -8.25
N ARG A 2 -17.20 5.15 -7.67
CA ARG A 2 -17.11 5.95 -6.44
C ARG A 2 -17.77 5.14 -5.32
N TYR A 3 -17.09 4.96 -4.19
CA TYR A 3 -17.63 4.27 -3.02
C TYR A 3 -17.30 5.07 -1.75
N ASN A 4 -18.08 4.86 -0.72
CA ASN A 4 -17.83 5.46 0.59
C ASN A 4 -16.82 4.57 1.34
N PRO A 5 -15.59 5.04 1.63
CA PRO A 5 -14.55 4.21 2.24
C PRO A 5 -14.89 3.76 3.66
N TRP A 6 -15.63 4.57 4.43
CA TRP A 6 -16.03 4.20 5.80
C TRP A 6 -17.10 3.11 5.79
N LEU A 7 -18.10 3.24 4.91
CA LEU A 7 -19.11 2.19 4.75
C LEU A 7 -18.47 0.89 4.25
N PHE A 8 -17.54 0.99 3.30
CA PHE A 8 -16.79 -0.18 2.82
C PHE A 8 -16.03 -0.87 3.95
N ALA A 9 -15.34 -0.12 4.83
CA ALA A 9 -14.59 -0.70 5.96
C ALA A 9 -15.52 -1.46 6.92
N ILE A 10 -16.69 -0.88 7.25
CA ILE A 10 -17.67 -1.52 8.15
C ILE A 10 -18.25 -2.79 7.50
N LEU A 11 -18.59 -2.74 6.22
CA LEU A 11 -19.13 -3.90 5.50
C LEU A 11 -18.09 -5.03 5.40
N ALA A 12 -16.82 -4.69 5.10
CA ALA A 12 -15.73 -5.66 5.07
C ALA A 12 -15.53 -6.34 6.44
N GLU A 13 -15.58 -5.55 7.54
CA GLU A 13 -15.52 -6.09 8.91
C GLU A 13 -16.66 -7.08 9.16
N GLN A 14 -17.89 -6.74 8.79
CA GLN A 14 -19.05 -7.61 8.96
C GLN A 14 -18.88 -8.94 8.19
N GLU A 15 -18.35 -8.91 6.97
CA GLU A 15 -18.10 -10.13 6.19
C GLU A 15 -16.99 -10.99 6.84
N LEU A 16 -15.94 -10.38 7.37
CA LEU A 16 -14.91 -11.11 8.12
C LEU A 16 -15.48 -11.79 9.38
N ILE A 17 -16.31 -11.08 10.13
CA ILE A 17 -16.98 -11.64 11.34
C ILE A 17 -17.89 -12.81 10.94
N LYS A 18 -18.71 -12.67 9.90
CA LYS A 18 -19.56 -13.77 9.38
C LYS A 18 -18.75 -14.99 8.96
N ALA A 19 -17.56 -14.76 8.39
CA ALA A 19 -16.63 -15.83 8.02
C ALA A 19 -15.90 -16.45 9.22
N GLY A 20 -16.16 -16.02 10.47
CA GLY A 20 -15.52 -16.52 11.68
C GLY A 20 -14.10 -16.04 11.89
N VAL A 21 -13.67 -14.97 11.20
CA VAL A 21 -12.34 -14.39 11.35
C VAL A 21 -12.23 -13.66 12.69
N LYS A 22 -11.18 -13.95 13.45
CA LYS A 22 -10.84 -13.19 14.65
C LYS A 22 -10.05 -11.96 14.28
N ILE A 23 -10.65 -10.79 14.41
CA ILE A 23 -10.03 -9.51 14.13
C ILE A 23 -9.32 -8.98 15.38
N LEU A 24 -8.08 -8.51 15.22
CA LEU A 24 -7.30 -7.86 16.26
C LEU A 24 -6.94 -6.44 15.79
N TYR A 25 -7.60 -5.44 16.33
CA TYR A 25 -7.29 -4.03 16.10
C TYR A 25 -6.13 -3.55 16.98
N GLY A 26 -5.39 -2.55 16.49
CA GLY A 26 -4.27 -1.97 17.23
C GLY A 26 -3.13 -2.94 17.50
N CYS A 27 -2.95 -3.93 16.63
CA CYS A 27 -1.87 -4.90 16.65
C CYS A 27 -0.88 -4.65 15.52
N TYR A 28 0.41 -4.64 15.84
CA TYR A 28 1.50 -4.54 14.89
C TYR A 28 2.34 -5.81 14.94
N ALA A 29 2.64 -6.40 13.79
CA ALA A 29 3.62 -7.48 13.70
C ALA A 29 5.03 -6.87 13.86
N VAL A 30 5.78 -7.37 14.84
CA VAL A 30 7.08 -6.80 15.24
C VAL A 30 8.22 -7.80 15.14
N ASP A 31 7.91 -9.11 15.05
CA ASP A 31 8.90 -10.16 14.94
C ASP A 31 8.27 -11.46 14.41
N THR A 32 9.10 -12.43 14.03
CA THR A 32 8.68 -13.77 13.64
C THR A 32 9.60 -14.82 14.28
N GLU A 33 9.04 -15.94 14.70
CA GLU A 33 9.83 -17.13 15.02
C GLU A 33 9.86 -18.04 13.82
N THR A 34 11.04 -18.26 13.27
CA THR A 34 11.27 -19.08 12.09
C THR A 34 12.13 -20.29 12.43
N GLY A 35 11.92 -21.38 11.72
CA GLY A 35 12.77 -22.58 11.74
C GLY A 35 12.44 -23.44 10.52
N GLU A 36 13.43 -24.17 10.00
CA GLU A 36 13.29 -25.07 8.84
C GLU A 36 12.64 -24.40 7.61
N ASN A 37 12.99 -23.12 7.40
CA ASN A 37 12.41 -22.28 6.33
C ASN A 37 10.89 -22.07 6.47
N ARG A 38 10.37 -22.00 7.68
CA ARG A 38 8.95 -21.76 7.97
C ARG A 38 8.78 -20.77 9.14
N ILE A 39 7.71 -20.03 9.13
CA ILE A 39 7.25 -19.22 10.25
C ILE A 39 6.43 -20.13 11.17
N HIS A 40 6.83 -20.25 12.43
CA HIS A 40 6.09 -20.99 13.46
C HIS A 40 5.12 -20.08 14.20
N SER A 41 5.51 -18.82 14.39
CA SER A 41 4.66 -17.81 15.03
C SER A 41 5.02 -16.40 14.55
N VAL A 42 4.02 -15.53 14.58
CA VAL A 42 4.16 -14.09 14.42
C VAL A 42 4.06 -13.44 15.78
N VAL A 43 5.01 -12.60 16.13
CA VAL A 43 4.99 -11.79 17.36
C VAL A 43 4.32 -10.47 17.06
N VAL A 44 3.31 -10.12 17.84
CA VAL A 44 2.57 -8.88 17.72
C VAL A 44 2.70 -8.05 18.99
N GLU A 45 2.72 -6.74 18.83
CA GLU A 45 2.64 -5.76 19.90
C GLU A 45 1.28 -5.08 19.86
N SER A 46 0.64 -4.90 21.01
CA SER A 46 -0.65 -4.24 21.15
C SER A 46 -0.76 -3.56 22.51
N ILE A 47 -1.88 -2.91 22.79
CA ILE A 47 -2.17 -2.36 24.13
C ILE A 47 -2.19 -3.45 25.21
N SER A 48 -2.41 -4.71 24.85
CA SER A 48 -2.35 -5.86 25.76
C SER A 48 -0.93 -6.41 25.95
N GLY A 49 0.07 -5.72 25.42
CA GLY A 49 1.48 -6.11 25.43
C GLY A 49 1.85 -7.02 24.26
N ARG A 50 3.02 -7.61 24.40
CA ARG A 50 3.60 -8.50 23.38
C ARG A 50 2.97 -9.88 23.45
N GLN A 51 2.52 -10.38 22.32
CA GLN A 51 1.85 -11.67 22.19
C GLN A 51 2.43 -12.46 21.02
N LYS A 52 2.37 -13.77 21.11
CA LYS A 52 2.82 -14.71 20.10
C LYS A 52 1.62 -15.45 19.51
N ILE A 53 1.44 -15.33 18.19
CA ILE A 53 0.39 -16.00 17.44
C ILE A 53 1.01 -17.16 16.66
N ARG A 54 0.75 -18.40 17.11
CA ARG A 54 1.16 -19.61 16.38
C ARG A 54 0.36 -19.76 15.11
N THR A 55 1.03 -20.13 14.02
CA THR A 55 0.38 -20.24 12.72
C THR A 55 0.90 -21.40 11.90
N ARG A 56 0.07 -21.94 11.01
CA ARG A 56 0.46 -22.90 9.97
C ARG A 56 0.85 -22.20 8.67
N THR A 57 0.16 -21.13 8.34
CA THR A 57 0.36 -20.32 7.12
C THR A 57 0.20 -18.86 7.48
N VAL A 58 1.00 -18.01 6.88
CA VAL A 58 0.94 -16.55 7.04
C VAL A 58 0.64 -15.93 5.69
N VAL A 59 -0.28 -14.97 5.67
CA VAL A 59 -0.49 -14.07 4.55
C VAL A 59 0.00 -12.69 4.97
N ASP A 60 1.08 -12.21 4.35
CA ASP A 60 1.58 -10.85 4.57
C ASP A 60 0.83 -9.88 3.66
N ALA A 61 -0.10 -9.15 4.24
CA ALA A 61 -0.87 -8.10 3.60
C ALA A 61 -0.51 -6.70 4.15
N THR A 62 0.67 -6.55 4.75
CA THR A 62 1.14 -5.28 5.35
C THR A 62 1.38 -4.20 4.29
N GLY A 63 1.54 -4.60 3.04
CA GLY A 63 1.83 -3.71 1.92
C GLY A 63 3.31 -3.30 1.83
N ASP A 64 4.07 -3.49 2.91
CA ASP A 64 5.49 -3.14 3.00
C ASP A 64 6.38 -4.38 3.19
N ALA A 65 5.82 -5.60 2.94
CA ALA A 65 6.46 -6.89 3.14
C ALA A 65 7.12 -7.02 4.52
N CYS A 66 6.43 -6.54 5.57
CA CYS A 66 7.00 -6.52 6.91
C CYS A 66 7.24 -7.91 7.47
N ILE A 67 6.26 -8.81 7.34
CA ILE A 67 6.40 -10.20 7.81
C ILE A 67 7.48 -10.93 7.00
N ALA A 68 7.50 -10.74 5.68
CA ALA A 68 8.51 -11.33 4.81
C ALA A 68 9.92 -10.91 5.24
N TYR A 69 10.13 -9.62 5.49
CA TYR A 69 11.39 -9.07 5.96
C TYR A 69 11.80 -9.64 7.33
N LEU A 70 10.88 -9.65 8.30
CA LEU A 70 11.12 -10.18 9.64
C LEU A 70 11.42 -11.69 9.61
N ALA A 71 10.84 -12.42 8.67
CA ALA A 71 11.08 -13.85 8.50
C ALA A 71 12.37 -14.19 7.71
N GLY A 72 13.11 -13.18 7.26
CA GLY A 72 14.32 -13.36 6.46
C GLY A 72 14.07 -13.82 5.03
N ALA A 73 12.87 -13.61 4.49
CA ALA A 73 12.62 -13.80 3.07
C ALA A 73 13.37 -12.75 2.24
N PRO A 74 13.80 -13.06 1.01
CA PRO A 74 14.43 -12.08 0.15
C PRO A 74 13.43 -10.99 -0.22
N THR A 75 13.82 -9.73 -0.04
CA THR A 75 12.98 -8.57 -0.33
C THR A 75 13.77 -7.53 -1.13
N GLU A 76 13.05 -6.68 -1.84
CA GLU A 76 13.60 -5.58 -2.61
C GLU A 76 12.86 -4.29 -2.28
N THR A 77 13.61 -3.17 -2.22
CA THR A 77 13.06 -1.84 -1.93
C THR A 77 12.87 -1.04 -3.20
N HIS A 78 11.85 -0.20 -3.22
CA HIS A 78 11.61 0.73 -4.31
C HIS A 78 12.70 1.82 -4.34
N GLN A 79 13.56 1.77 -5.36
CA GLN A 79 14.77 2.61 -5.41
C GLN A 79 14.46 4.08 -5.69
N GLN A 80 13.44 4.36 -6.48
CA GLN A 80 13.07 5.73 -6.84
C GLN A 80 12.52 6.53 -5.65
N GLY A 81 11.90 5.87 -4.66
CA GLY A 81 11.19 6.50 -3.56
C GLY A 81 9.86 7.13 -3.97
N ASN A 82 9.07 7.50 -2.98
CA ASN A 82 7.72 8.05 -3.16
C ASN A 82 7.73 9.57 -3.19
N ILE A 83 6.94 10.16 -4.08
CA ILE A 83 6.67 11.59 -4.10
C ILE A 83 5.75 11.95 -2.92
N LEU A 84 5.95 13.11 -2.31
CA LEU A 84 5.03 13.63 -1.34
C LEU A 84 3.66 13.88 -1.98
N ALA A 85 2.64 13.20 -1.48
CA ALA A 85 1.25 13.45 -1.80
C ALA A 85 0.44 13.58 -0.51
N ALA A 86 -0.53 14.49 -0.51
CA ALA A 86 -1.43 14.69 0.60
C ALA A 86 -2.87 14.62 0.12
N TRP A 87 -3.78 14.21 0.98
CA TRP A 87 -5.20 14.23 0.69
C TRP A 87 -6.01 14.42 1.97
N TYR A 88 -7.18 14.98 1.82
CA TYR A 88 -8.14 15.15 2.91
C TYR A 88 -9.54 15.28 2.36
N TYR A 89 -10.55 15.01 3.19
CA TYR A 89 -11.94 15.25 2.86
C TYR A 89 -12.41 16.57 3.46
N SER A 90 -13.34 17.23 2.76
CA SER A 90 -13.93 18.49 3.17
C SER A 90 -15.41 18.56 2.85
N LEU A 91 -16.11 19.42 3.58
CA LEU A 91 -17.46 19.88 3.29
C LEU A 91 -17.39 21.40 3.10
N GLY A 92 -18.09 21.91 2.09
CA GLY A 92 -18.19 23.33 1.77
C GLY A 92 -19.49 23.61 1.03
N SER A 93 -19.64 24.83 0.52
CA SER A 93 -20.82 25.25 -0.26
C SER A 93 -21.14 24.35 -1.45
N GLU A 94 -20.13 23.70 -2.02
CA GLU A 94 -20.29 22.75 -3.13
C GLU A 94 -20.44 21.28 -2.69
N GLY A 95 -20.65 21.03 -1.39
CA GLY A 95 -20.84 19.72 -0.80
C GLY A 95 -19.54 19.02 -0.40
N TYR A 96 -19.63 17.68 -0.26
CA TYR A 96 -18.54 16.83 0.22
C TYR A 96 -17.54 16.49 -0.88
N ARG A 97 -16.25 16.71 -0.64
CA ARG A 97 -15.18 16.52 -1.63
C ARG A 97 -13.95 15.84 -1.07
N LEU A 98 -13.27 15.05 -1.93
CA LEU A 98 -11.90 14.60 -1.73
C LEU A 98 -10.96 15.63 -2.37
N ASN A 99 -10.10 16.23 -1.55
CA ASN A 99 -9.03 17.13 -1.99
C ASN A 99 -7.72 16.33 -2.07
N ARG A 100 -7.10 16.34 -3.22
CA ARG A 100 -5.81 15.71 -3.47
C ARG A 100 -4.77 16.79 -3.74
N LEU A 101 -3.65 16.73 -3.05
CA LEU A 101 -2.51 17.62 -3.18
C LEU A 101 -1.30 16.80 -3.66
N GLY A 102 -0.57 17.34 -4.63
CA GLY A 102 0.45 16.60 -5.34
C GLY A 102 -0.14 15.66 -6.39
N PHE A 103 0.69 14.79 -6.92
CA PHE A 103 0.30 13.81 -7.94
C PHE A 103 0.84 12.42 -7.62
N SER A 104 0.36 11.42 -8.34
CA SER A 104 0.77 10.03 -8.14
C SER A 104 2.21 9.82 -8.54
N ASP A 105 2.90 8.94 -7.83
CA ASP A 105 4.18 8.41 -8.28
C ASP A 105 4.00 7.64 -9.58
N VAL A 106 4.98 7.78 -10.43
CA VAL A 106 5.11 7.10 -11.72
C VAL A 106 6.57 6.73 -11.92
N PRO A 107 6.87 5.80 -12.81
CA PRO A 107 8.25 5.53 -13.23
C PRO A 107 9.01 6.80 -13.62
N ALA A 108 10.32 6.82 -13.40
CA ALA A 108 11.15 8.01 -13.62
C ALA A 108 11.07 8.53 -15.05
N GLU A 109 10.92 7.64 -16.02
CA GLU A 109 10.79 7.96 -17.44
C GLU A 109 9.51 8.72 -17.75
N GLU A 110 8.41 8.39 -17.06
CA GLU A 110 7.13 9.09 -17.21
C GLU A 110 7.10 10.41 -16.46
N ASP A 111 7.88 10.56 -15.38
CA ASP A 111 7.98 11.79 -14.59
C ASP A 111 8.58 12.95 -15.41
N ALA A 112 9.54 12.65 -16.29
CA ALA A 112 10.25 13.66 -17.09
C ALA A 112 9.34 14.47 -18.04
N GLY A 113 8.18 13.92 -18.42
CA GLY A 113 7.20 14.58 -19.30
C GLY A 113 6.14 15.40 -18.54
N ARG A 114 6.13 15.44 -17.21
CA ARG A 114 5.08 16.10 -16.43
C ARG A 114 5.30 17.61 -16.34
N THR A 115 4.22 18.35 -16.54
CA THR A 115 4.19 19.81 -16.36
C THR A 115 3.86 20.23 -14.92
N ALA A 116 3.17 19.37 -14.17
CA ALA A 116 2.83 19.60 -12.76
C ALA A 116 4.07 19.37 -11.88
N ARG A 117 4.33 20.31 -10.95
CA ARG A 117 5.44 20.19 -10.00
C ARG A 117 5.02 19.38 -8.77
N PRO A 118 5.92 18.55 -8.20
CA PRO A 118 5.68 17.91 -6.92
C PRO A 118 5.55 18.95 -5.80
N LEU A 119 4.95 18.57 -4.67
CA LEU A 119 4.90 19.41 -3.48
C LEU A 119 6.29 19.63 -2.86
N LEU A 120 7.16 18.65 -3.02
CA LEU A 120 8.58 18.68 -2.65
C LEU A 120 9.39 17.98 -3.75
N ASP A 121 10.61 18.44 -3.99
CA ASP A 121 11.53 17.78 -4.93
C ASP A 121 12.14 16.50 -4.33
N ARG A 122 12.13 16.39 -2.99
CA ARG A 122 12.60 15.18 -2.27
C ARG A 122 11.62 14.03 -2.41
N ARG A 123 12.15 12.82 -2.52
CA ARG A 123 11.42 11.54 -2.46
C ARG A 123 11.69 10.82 -1.14
N PHE A 124 10.80 9.90 -0.77
CA PHE A 124 10.76 9.20 0.51
C PHE A 124 10.74 7.69 0.29
N GLY A 125 11.63 6.96 0.95
CA GLY A 125 11.66 5.49 0.92
C GLY A 125 10.48 4.87 1.67
N GLY A 126 10.12 5.45 2.80
CA GLY A 126 8.95 5.07 3.59
C GLY A 126 9.14 3.85 4.48
N LEU A 127 10.38 3.43 4.72
CA LEU A 127 10.73 2.31 5.61
C LEU A 127 11.47 2.74 6.87
N ASP A 128 11.80 4.01 7.00
CA ASP A 128 12.38 4.62 8.20
C ASP A 128 11.34 5.49 8.91
N CYS A 129 11.18 5.32 10.22
CA CYS A 129 10.15 6.00 10.99
C CYS A 129 10.37 7.52 11.08
N GLY A 130 11.61 7.99 11.10
CA GLY A 130 11.95 9.42 11.08
C GLY A 130 11.57 10.04 9.74
N GLU A 131 11.90 9.36 8.62
CA GLU A 131 11.53 9.78 7.28
C GLU A 131 10.01 9.80 7.08
N VAL A 132 9.29 8.78 7.59
CA VAL A 132 7.83 8.72 7.56
C VAL A 132 7.20 9.86 8.35
N ALA A 133 7.74 10.18 9.53
CA ALA A 133 7.29 11.31 10.35
C ALA A 133 7.50 12.64 9.61
N GLU A 134 8.66 12.84 9.00
CA GLU A 134 8.96 14.02 8.18
C GLU A 134 7.99 14.16 7.01
N MET A 135 7.74 13.07 6.26
CA MET A 135 6.78 13.04 5.16
C MET A 135 5.37 13.45 5.62
N MET A 136 4.93 12.96 6.81
CA MET A 136 3.65 13.37 7.40
C MET A 136 3.60 14.84 7.73
N GLN A 137 4.65 15.40 8.33
CA GLN A 137 4.71 16.82 8.68
C GLN A 137 4.58 17.71 7.43
N TYR A 138 5.28 17.39 6.36
CA TYR A 138 5.14 18.10 5.07
C TYR A 138 3.74 17.93 4.46
N SER A 139 3.16 16.72 4.53
CA SER A 139 1.79 16.45 4.08
C SER A 139 0.79 17.31 4.85
N HIS A 140 0.89 17.37 6.18
CA HIS A 140 0.02 18.20 7.03
C HIS A 140 0.23 19.69 6.80
N ALA A 141 1.45 20.17 6.62
CA ALA A 141 1.72 21.56 6.30
C ALA A 141 1.09 21.97 4.95
N SER A 142 1.23 21.13 3.92
CA SER A 142 0.60 21.34 2.62
C SER A 142 -0.92 21.36 2.72
N THR A 143 -1.50 20.43 3.47
CA THR A 143 -2.94 20.35 3.75
C THR A 143 -3.43 21.60 4.46
N LEU A 144 -2.74 22.06 5.51
CA LEU A 144 -3.10 23.27 6.25
C LEU A 144 -3.09 24.52 5.37
N ASN A 145 -2.10 24.64 4.49
CA ASN A 145 -2.01 25.75 3.55
C ASN A 145 -3.18 25.76 2.56
N ASP A 146 -3.58 24.61 2.04
CA ASP A 146 -4.75 24.49 1.14
C ASP A 146 -6.06 24.80 1.89
N ILE A 147 -6.22 24.30 3.11
CA ILE A 147 -7.37 24.62 3.98
C ILE A 147 -7.49 26.14 4.18
N ARG A 148 -6.39 26.80 4.56
CA ARG A 148 -6.37 28.26 4.77
C ARG A 148 -6.73 29.01 3.50
N LYS A 149 -6.25 28.58 2.34
CA LYS A 149 -6.59 29.19 1.05
C LYS A 149 -8.07 29.06 0.73
N LYS A 150 -8.65 27.88 0.87
CA LYS A 150 -10.07 27.61 0.57
C LYS A 150 -11.00 28.33 1.51
N ARG A 151 -10.70 28.41 2.81
CA ARG A 151 -11.53 29.15 3.78
C ARG A 151 -11.54 30.66 3.57
N ARG A 152 -10.59 31.22 2.83
CA ARG A 152 -10.66 32.65 2.44
C ARG A 152 -11.75 32.92 1.40
N SER A 153 -12.02 31.95 0.52
CA SER A 153 -13.06 32.06 -0.52
C SER A 153 -14.40 31.48 -0.08
N ASP A 154 -14.40 30.52 0.82
CA ASP A 154 -15.59 29.88 1.39
C ASP A 154 -15.43 29.70 2.90
N PRO A 155 -15.93 30.65 3.73
CA PRO A 155 -15.84 30.54 5.19
C PRO A 155 -16.57 29.32 5.78
N SER A 156 -17.55 28.75 5.08
CA SER A 156 -18.28 27.55 5.49
C SER A 156 -17.49 26.26 5.26
N TRP A 157 -16.38 26.35 4.50
CA TRP A 157 -15.58 25.22 4.15
C TRP A 157 -14.80 24.65 5.34
N VAL A 158 -14.97 23.35 5.63
CA VAL A 158 -14.33 22.66 6.75
C VAL A 158 -13.72 21.33 6.32
N PRO A 159 -12.52 20.98 6.83
CA PRO A 159 -12.00 19.63 6.69
C PRO A 159 -12.81 18.67 7.56
N THR A 160 -13.16 17.50 7.03
CA THR A 160 -13.94 16.46 7.72
C THR A 160 -13.13 15.23 8.06
N ALA A 161 -12.09 14.94 7.29
CA ALA A 161 -11.13 13.87 7.59
C ALA A 161 -9.77 14.19 6.98
N ILE A 162 -8.72 14.01 7.78
CA ILE A 162 -7.32 14.19 7.39
C ILE A 162 -6.62 12.85 7.55
N ALA A 163 -5.77 12.49 6.59
CA ALA A 163 -4.99 11.27 6.67
C ALA A 163 -4.04 11.30 7.87
N THR A 164 -4.02 10.22 8.64
CA THR A 164 -3.12 10.03 9.79
C THR A 164 -1.85 9.27 9.43
N MET A 165 -1.74 8.82 8.18
CA MET A 165 -0.59 8.09 7.64
C MET A 165 -0.16 8.71 6.31
N PRO A 166 1.14 8.67 5.98
CA PRO A 166 1.62 9.18 4.70
C PRO A 166 1.08 8.32 3.55
N GLN A 167 0.93 8.93 2.39
CA GLN A 167 0.50 8.21 1.20
C GLN A 167 1.71 7.52 0.53
N LEU A 168 2.20 6.47 1.15
CA LEU A 168 3.22 5.59 0.58
C LEU A 168 2.58 4.61 -0.39
N ARG A 169 3.18 4.47 -1.58
CA ARG A 169 2.67 3.62 -2.64
C ARG A 169 3.54 2.39 -2.88
N MET A 170 4.83 2.60 -2.97
CA MET A 170 5.83 1.57 -3.23
C MET A 170 6.96 1.72 -2.21
N THR A 171 7.24 0.66 -1.46
CA THR A 171 8.24 0.67 -0.38
C THR A 171 9.14 -0.55 -0.50
N ARG A 172 8.64 -1.71 -0.11
CA ARG A 172 9.34 -2.99 -0.15
C ARG A 172 8.39 -4.09 -0.64
N ARG A 173 8.91 -4.99 -1.45
CA ARG A 173 8.23 -6.17 -1.99
C ARG A 173 9.05 -7.43 -1.75
N ILE A 174 8.42 -8.59 -1.84
CA ILE A 174 9.14 -9.86 -1.85
C ILE A 174 9.89 -10.02 -3.18
N GLN A 175 11.03 -10.71 -3.16
CA GLN A 175 11.60 -11.36 -4.33
C GLN A 175 11.03 -12.79 -4.39
N GLY A 176 9.96 -12.96 -5.18
CA GLY A 176 9.26 -14.23 -5.35
C GLY A 176 9.99 -15.19 -6.27
N GLU A 177 9.41 -16.38 -6.47
CA GLU A 177 9.93 -17.36 -7.45
C GLU A 177 9.81 -16.84 -8.88
N TYR A 178 8.91 -15.89 -9.10
CA TYR A 178 8.75 -15.15 -10.34
C TYR A 178 8.56 -13.66 -10.04
N THR A 179 9.04 -12.79 -10.93
CA THR A 179 8.81 -11.33 -10.87
C THR A 179 8.08 -10.92 -12.13
N LEU A 180 6.81 -10.52 -12.00
CA LEU A 180 5.97 -10.12 -13.12
C LEU A 180 6.38 -8.72 -13.63
N ASP A 181 6.47 -8.58 -14.95
CA ASP A 181 6.86 -7.35 -15.63
C ASP A 181 5.69 -6.75 -16.44
N ASP A 182 5.67 -5.44 -16.62
CA ASP A 182 4.64 -4.75 -17.40
C ASP A 182 4.74 -4.99 -18.92
N GLY A 183 5.85 -5.54 -19.41
CA GLY A 183 6.01 -6.04 -20.77
C GLY A 183 5.28 -7.36 -21.04
N GLU A 184 4.79 -8.05 -20.01
CA GLU A 184 4.17 -9.37 -20.12
C GLU A 184 2.65 -9.34 -20.29
N MET A 185 2.12 -8.25 -20.84
CA MET A 185 0.69 -8.15 -21.15
C MET A 185 0.22 -9.30 -22.07
N HIS A 186 -0.98 -9.83 -21.77
CA HIS A 186 -1.62 -10.92 -22.54
C HIS A 186 -0.82 -12.25 -22.57
N ARG A 187 0.16 -12.40 -21.67
CA ARG A 187 0.91 -13.65 -21.50
C ARG A 187 0.11 -14.61 -20.62
N TYR A 188 0.01 -15.87 -21.04
CA TYR A 188 -0.57 -16.96 -20.26
C TYR A 188 0.43 -17.52 -19.26
N PHE A 189 -0.03 -17.78 -18.02
CA PHE A 189 0.72 -18.44 -16.96
C PHE A 189 -0.07 -19.65 -16.44
N ALA A 190 0.57 -20.83 -16.42
CA ALA A 190 -0.07 -22.06 -15.96
C ALA A 190 -0.45 -22.03 -14.46
N ASP A 191 0.23 -21.20 -13.66
CA ASP A 191 -0.01 -20.98 -12.23
C ASP A 191 -0.77 -19.66 -11.96
N SER A 192 -1.48 -19.11 -12.95
CA SER A 192 -2.25 -17.88 -12.80
C SER A 192 -3.32 -18.00 -11.71
N VAL A 193 -3.37 -17.05 -10.78
CA VAL A 193 -4.39 -16.96 -9.72
C VAL A 193 -5.45 -15.91 -10.01
N GLY A 194 -5.27 -15.11 -11.05
CA GLY A 194 -6.21 -14.08 -11.45
C GLY A 194 -5.64 -13.16 -12.53
N MET A 195 -6.42 -12.16 -12.90
CA MET A 195 -6.03 -11.18 -13.91
C MET A 195 -6.27 -9.77 -13.41
N VAL A 196 -5.38 -8.86 -13.80
CA VAL A 196 -5.48 -7.43 -13.53
C VAL A 196 -5.37 -6.64 -14.83
N SER A 197 -6.09 -5.52 -14.91
CA SER A 197 -5.97 -4.60 -16.03
C SER A 197 -5.10 -3.40 -15.67
N ASP A 198 -4.47 -2.79 -16.66
CA ASP A 198 -3.80 -1.51 -16.45
C ASP A 198 -4.85 -0.42 -16.22
N TRP A 199 -4.95 0.07 -14.99
CA TRP A 199 -5.91 1.10 -14.61
C TRP A 199 -5.62 2.47 -15.27
N ARG A 200 -4.42 2.66 -15.82
CA ARG A 200 -3.95 3.91 -16.46
C ARG A 200 -4.41 4.02 -17.91
N LYS A 201 -4.58 2.89 -18.60
CA LYS A 201 -4.94 2.83 -20.02
C LYS A 201 -5.78 1.60 -20.35
N ARG A 202 -6.55 1.65 -21.43
CA ARG A 202 -7.34 0.51 -21.94
C ARG A 202 -6.45 -0.44 -22.73
N GLY A 203 -6.76 -1.73 -22.63
CA GLY A 203 -6.17 -2.79 -23.46
C GLY A 203 -5.32 -3.77 -22.67
N PRO A 204 -4.21 -3.37 -21.99
CA PRO A 204 -3.37 -4.32 -21.30
C PRO A 204 -4.09 -5.06 -20.19
N ILE A 205 -3.94 -6.39 -20.20
CA ILE A 205 -4.39 -7.32 -19.15
C ILE A 205 -3.20 -8.21 -18.83
N TYR A 206 -3.01 -8.47 -17.56
CA TYR A 206 -1.91 -9.28 -17.02
C TYR A 206 -2.49 -10.42 -16.21
N GLU A 207 -2.08 -11.64 -16.49
CA GLU A 207 -2.27 -12.74 -15.56
C GLU A 207 -1.29 -12.62 -14.39
N VAL A 208 -1.74 -12.93 -13.18
CA VAL A 208 -0.92 -12.89 -11.98
C VAL A 208 -0.49 -14.30 -11.62
N PRO A 209 0.77 -14.70 -11.86
CA PRO A 209 1.26 -16.01 -11.49
C PRO A 209 1.30 -16.18 -9.96
N PHE A 210 0.91 -17.35 -9.45
CA PHE A 210 1.04 -17.67 -8.02
C PHE A 210 2.49 -17.55 -7.54
N SER A 211 3.43 -17.86 -8.40
CA SER A 211 4.88 -17.75 -8.14
C SER A 211 5.37 -16.32 -7.81
N THR A 212 4.56 -15.28 -8.09
CA THR A 212 4.84 -13.90 -7.63
C THR A 212 4.48 -13.66 -6.18
N LEU A 213 3.70 -14.54 -5.56
CA LEU A 213 3.14 -14.35 -4.23
C LEU A 213 3.97 -15.02 -3.13
N TYR A 214 4.99 -15.79 -3.45
CA TYR A 214 5.79 -16.49 -2.44
C TYR A 214 7.26 -16.60 -2.86
N SER A 215 8.11 -16.94 -1.88
CA SER A 215 9.48 -17.35 -2.10
C SER A 215 9.72 -18.70 -1.42
N ALA A 216 10.42 -19.60 -2.09
CA ALA A 216 10.80 -20.92 -1.53
C ALA A 216 11.64 -20.81 -0.24
N LYS A 217 12.21 -19.63 0.03
CA LYS A 217 12.99 -19.35 1.24
C LYS A 217 12.14 -19.44 2.51
N VAL A 218 10.83 -19.09 2.45
CA VAL A 218 9.89 -19.18 3.57
C VAL A 218 8.61 -19.87 3.09
N LYS A 219 8.53 -21.18 3.28
CA LYS A 219 7.57 -22.10 2.63
C LYS A 219 6.09 -21.87 2.96
N ASN A 220 5.77 -21.21 4.06
CA ASN A 220 4.40 -21.01 4.52
C ASN A 220 4.00 -19.52 4.57
N LEU A 221 4.70 -18.69 3.81
CA LEU A 221 4.42 -17.27 3.66
C LEU A 221 3.88 -16.99 2.27
N ILE A 222 2.76 -16.29 2.20
CA ILE A 222 2.13 -15.81 0.95
C ILE A 222 1.98 -14.30 1.06
N MET A 223 2.27 -13.59 -0.02
CA MET A 223 2.11 -12.15 -0.11
C MET A 223 0.73 -11.78 -0.66
N ALA A 224 0.17 -10.67 -0.19
CA ALA A 224 -1.06 -10.11 -0.73
C ALA A 224 -0.95 -8.58 -0.86
N GLY A 225 -1.46 -8.04 -1.97
CA GLY A 225 -1.47 -6.61 -2.26
C GLY A 225 -0.14 -6.10 -2.82
N ARG A 226 0.23 -4.87 -2.46
CA ARG A 226 1.35 -4.14 -3.10
C ARG A 226 2.77 -4.67 -2.77
N CYS A 227 2.91 -5.70 -1.99
CA CYS A 227 4.20 -6.31 -1.64
C CYS A 227 4.52 -7.61 -2.39
N THR A 228 3.77 -7.93 -3.43
CA THR A 228 4.02 -9.05 -4.35
C THR A 228 5.24 -8.82 -5.23
N SER A 229 5.78 -9.89 -5.83
CA SER A 229 6.99 -9.82 -6.65
C SER A 229 6.70 -9.33 -8.06
N VAL A 230 6.92 -8.05 -8.29
CA VAL A 230 6.71 -7.38 -9.58
C VAL A 230 7.83 -6.38 -9.84
N THR A 231 8.08 -6.00 -11.10
CA THR A 231 8.99 -4.90 -11.42
C THR A 231 8.44 -3.54 -10.97
N ASP A 232 9.26 -2.51 -10.91
CA ASP A 232 8.82 -1.16 -10.50
C ASP A 232 7.70 -0.64 -11.43
N ALA A 233 7.78 -0.90 -12.72
CA ALA A 233 6.76 -0.53 -13.69
C ALA A 233 5.43 -1.27 -13.47
N MET A 234 5.48 -2.57 -13.23
CA MET A 234 4.31 -3.38 -12.91
C MET A 234 3.75 -3.07 -11.53
N TRP A 235 4.56 -2.62 -10.59
CA TRP A 235 4.15 -2.26 -9.24
C TRP A 235 3.08 -1.17 -9.23
N ASP A 236 3.20 -0.15 -10.08
CA ASP A 236 2.17 0.90 -10.19
C ASP A 236 0.81 0.35 -10.63
N ILE A 237 0.79 -0.71 -11.44
CA ILE A 237 -0.44 -1.39 -11.88
C ILE A 237 -1.03 -2.22 -10.75
N MET A 238 -0.22 -3.06 -10.10
CA MET A 238 -0.66 -4.08 -9.13
C MET A 238 -1.04 -3.53 -7.75
N ARG A 239 -0.59 -2.32 -7.39
CA ARG A 239 -0.80 -1.76 -6.03
C ARG A 239 -2.18 -1.18 -5.77
N VAL A 240 -3.02 -1.00 -6.77
CA VAL A 240 -4.33 -0.36 -6.61
C VAL A 240 -5.40 -1.34 -6.13
N ILE A 241 -6.32 -0.87 -5.30
CA ILE A 241 -7.36 -1.71 -4.66
C ILE A 241 -8.23 -2.52 -5.65
N PRO A 242 -8.55 -2.03 -6.87
CA PRO A 242 -9.33 -2.82 -7.81
C PRO A 242 -8.60 -4.00 -8.47
N CYS A 243 -7.32 -4.20 -8.16
CA CYS A 243 -6.52 -5.31 -8.71
C CYS A 243 -6.52 -6.51 -7.78
#